data_b11899c305779cf6066d9cacab0ee2d2
#
_entry.id   b11899c305779cf6066d9cacab0ee2d2
#
_cell.length_a   1.000
_cell.length_b   1.000
_cell.length_c   1.000
_cell.angle_alpha   90.00
_cell.angle_beta   90.00
_cell.angle_gamma   90.00
#
_symmetry.space_group_name_H-M   'P 1'
#
loop_
_entity.id
_entity.type
_entity.pdbx_description
1 polymer ?
#
loop_
_entity_poly.entity_id
_entity_poly.type
_entity_poly.pdbx_seq_one_letter_code
_entity_poly.pdbx_strand_id
1 'polypeptide(L)'
;MFNDEAIWAHMYTLYRCGFKQELLKYALDMEDIITDSDPGFVAHLKGFCDQAAAIRSDIPVTAASLEDPYKAALYKVLGRGNVSKKAAAEVVQTTEDYLWSSLAVVRDAEQIAAATGHPRNTLESLQALMLKYGPGHFDPNGNNPLLYFRVLLLCGLFENAVDFLLQNDRFQIEAVHIAIALAFYGLLNIPSAETMPSSFGSYLVAADNSGGRAMLDFSRMVIHYARALPDTATDDAVSYLLLLTLSTQGTCDAGQHNLCQQAIERLLYERTDYARYLGDIQSDGTRKRGMLERFLPLLGISSNEQFAQTIIRRLADRSRDEGRLADTVLLYNLAERYNTVLNVLGKQLGELLYTHGGSNSNADNIGDAYGLDDVEGVARAVLEHYKQREHIARVLDDRAVATCNTLLTIVDFLNCHRRGAYEEALEMIEHTQLLPLGGDVSLASQHAERVRSLDDSITRNFSLILLAAMDTLSRLYAGLRESPFMDGVKQANLQTLRRKARSLMVFAGMIQFRMPSDTYAKLNRMDVFMN
;
A
#
# COMPACT_ATOMS: atom_id res chain seq x y z
N MET A 1 -17.51 -59.00 -33.26
CA MET A 1 -17.66 -58.15 -34.43
C MET A 1 -18.76 -58.72 -35.32
N PHE A 2 -19.88 -58.08 -35.38
CA PHE A 2 -20.89 -58.36 -36.39
C PHE A 2 -20.73 -57.29 -37.48
N ASN A 3 -20.53 -57.69 -38.70
CA ASN A 3 -20.36 -56.84 -39.90
C ASN A 3 -19.19 -55.81 -39.84
N ASP A 4 -18.05 -56.16 -39.28
CA ASP A 4 -16.87 -55.25 -39.12
C ASP A 4 -17.12 -53.92 -38.38
N GLU A 5 -18.28 -53.67 -37.84
CA GLU A 5 -18.55 -52.45 -37.06
C GLU A 5 -18.27 -52.66 -35.57
N ALA A 6 -17.42 -51.77 -35.02
CA ALA A 6 -17.11 -51.77 -33.62
C ALA A 6 -18.21 -50.98 -32.85
N ILE A 7 -19.40 -51.59 -32.67
CA ILE A 7 -20.61 -50.96 -32.10
C ILE A 7 -20.32 -50.29 -30.74
N TRP A 8 -19.65 -51.00 -29.85
CA TRP A 8 -19.35 -50.47 -28.52
C TRP A 8 -18.36 -49.30 -28.54
N ALA A 9 -17.37 -49.34 -29.45
CA ALA A 9 -16.43 -48.20 -29.61
C ALA A 9 -17.14 -46.98 -30.19
N HIS A 10 -18.08 -47.17 -31.12
CA HIS A 10 -18.88 -46.06 -31.66
C HIS A 10 -19.77 -45.45 -30.58
N MET A 11 -20.50 -46.26 -29.80
CA MET A 11 -21.33 -45.76 -28.71
C MET A 11 -20.51 -45.07 -27.60
N TYR A 12 -19.34 -45.58 -27.24
CA TYR A 12 -18.44 -44.96 -26.29
C TYR A 12 -17.97 -43.58 -26.80
N THR A 13 -17.62 -43.50 -28.08
CA THR A 13 -17.16 -42.23 -28.68
C THR A 13 -18.28 -41.19 -28.72
N LEU A 14 -19.51 -41.57 -29.13
CA LEU A 14 -20.67 -40.69 -29.10
C LEU A 14 -20.94 -40.17 -27.68
N TYR A 15 -20.87 -41.03 -26.67
CA TYR A 15 -21.03 -40.65 -25.29
C TYR A 15 -19.96 -39.66 -24.84
N ARG A 16 -18.68 -39.95 -25.16
CA ARG A 16 -17.54 -39.12 -24.82
C ARG A 16 -17.61 -37.73 -25.42
N CYS A 17 -18.12 -37.64 -26.64
CA CYS A 17 -18.34 -36.37 -27.35
C CYS A 17 -19.57 -35.60 -26.85
N GLY A 18 -20.38 -36.17 -25.97
CA GLY A 18 -21.57 -35.53 -25.40
C GLY A 18 -22.84 -35.69 -26.28
N PHE A 19 -22.79 -36.45 -27.37
CA PHE A 19 -23.90 -36.68 -28.29
C PHE A 19 -24.87 -37.74 -27.74
N LYS A 20 -25.60 -37.39 -26.68
CA LYS A 20 -26.49 -38.33 -25.98
C LYS A 20 -27.69 -38.76 -26.79
N GLN A 21 -28.25 -37.87 -27.65
CA GLN A 21 -29.40 -38.17 -28.49
C GLN A 21 -29.01 -39.08 -29.64
N GLU A 22 -27.89 -38.81 -30.27
CA GLU A 22 -27.32 -39.64 -31.33
C GLU A 22 -26.92 -41.02 -30.83
N LEU A 23 -26.36 -41.09 -29.60
CA LEU A 23 -26.07 -42.35 -28.91
C LEU A 23 -27.33 -43.17 -28.72
N LEU A 24 -28.43 -42.57 -28.26
CA LEU A 24 -29.70 -43.27 -28.05
C LEU A 24 -30.29 -43.74 -29.39
N LYS A 25 -30.26 -42.87 -30.40
CA LYS A 25 -30.73 -43.22 -31.75
C LYS A 25 -29.95 -44.40 -32.30
N TYR A 26 -28.61 -44.34 -32.26
CA TYR A 26 -27.74 -45.40 -32.74
C TYR A 26 -27.99 -46.74 -31.99
N ALA A 27 -28.18 -46.67 -30.67
CA ALA A 27 -28.49 -47.87 -29.87
C ALA A 27 -29.86 -48.47 -30.23
N LEU A 28 -30.83 -47.64 -30.61
CA LEU A 28 -32.14 -48.11 -31.10
C LEU A 28 -32.06 -48.73 -32.49
N ASP A 29 -31.29 -48.12 -33.40
CA ASP A 29 -31.09 -48.66 -34.75
C ASP A 29 -30.37 -50.02 -34.73
N MET A 30 -29.56 -50.29 -33.68
CA MET A 30 -28.83 -51.56 -33.45
C MET A 30 -29.46 -52.43 -32.33
N GLU A 31 -30.72 -52.20 -31.98
CA GLU A 31 -31.37 -52.83 -30.82
C GLU A 31 -31.35 -54.35 -30.89
N ASP A 32 -31.59 -54.94 -32.08
CA ASP A 32 -31.59 -56.40 -32.27
C ASP A 32 -30.23 -57.01 -31.93
N ILE A 33 -29.15 -56.44 -32.41
CA ILE A 33 -27.79 -56.93 -32.20
C ILE A 33 -27.33 -56.70 -30.74
N ILE A 34 -27.69 -55.58 -30.13
CA ILE A 34 -27.34 -55.26 -28.77
C ILE A 34 -28.10 -56.15 -27.80
N THR A 35 -29.41 -56.43 -28.06
CA THR A 35 -30.26 -57.25 -27.19
C THR A 35 -29.84 -58.71 -27.20
N ASP A 36 -29.36 -59.25 -28.32
CA ASP A 36 -28.78 -60.58 -28.39
C ASP A 36 -27.55 -60.75 -27.47
N SER A 37 -26.73 -59.68 -27.39
CA SER A 37 -25.51 -59.69 -26.55
C SER A 37 -25.76 -59.22 -25.12
N ASP A 38 -26.77 -58.40 -24.86
CA ASP A 38 -27.06 -57.78 -23.56
C ASP A 38 -28.52 -57.32 -23.44
N PRO A 39 -29.41 -58.21 -23.04
CA PRO A 39 -30.82 -57.90 -22.85
C PRO A 39 -31.02 -56.85 -21.77
N GLY A 40 -31.60 -55.73 -22.12
CA GLY A 40 -31.90 -54.63 -21.17
C GLY A 40 -30.98 -53.40 -21.25
N PHE A 41 -29.86 -53.45 -21.97
CA PHE A 41 -28.96 -52.31 -22.08
C PHE A 41 -29.64 -51.09 -22.70
N VAL A 42 -30.41 -51.26 -23.78
CA VAL A 42 -31.12 -50.20 -24.47
C VAL A 42 -32.17 -49.53 -23.56
N ALA A 43 -32.88 -50.33 -22.75
CA ALA A 43 -33.83 -49.78 -21.77
C ALA A 43 -33.13 -48.93 -20.69
N HIS A 44 -31.96 -49.40 -20.18
CA HIS A 44 -31.18 -48.62 -19.23
C HIS A 44 -30.59 -47.36 -19.85
N LEU A 45 -30.17 -47.42 -21.12
CA LEU A 45 -29.66 -46.23 -21.82
C LEU A 45 -30.78 -45.19 -22.07
N LYS A 46 -32.00 -45.62 -22.39
CA LYS A 46 -33.18 -44.73 -22.47
C LYS A 46 -33.41 -44.03 -21.12
N GLY A 47 -33.46 -44.78 -20.04
CA GLY A 47 -33.63 -44.21 -18.68
C GLY A 47 -32.49 -43.26 -18.27
N PHE A 48 -31.27 -43.52 -18.78
CA PHE A 48 -30.13 -42.62 -18.52
C PHE A 48 -30.25 -41.30 -19.33
N CYS A 49 -30.75 -41.35 -20.59
CA CYS A 49 -30.89 -40.18 -21.45
C CYS A 49 -32.10 -39.29 -21.06
N ASP A 50 -33.18 -39.89 -20.58
CA ASP A 50 -34.47 -39.20 -20.30
C ASP A 50 -34.48 -38.34 -19.06
N GLN A 51 -33.39 -38.18 -18.33
CA GLN A 51 -33.23 -37.36 -17.09
C GLN A 51 -34.37 -37.51 -16.03
N ALA A 52 -35.45 -38.18 -16.34
CA ALA A 52 -36.67 -38.26 -15.51
C ALA A 52 -36.58 -39.34 -14.41
N ALA A 53 -35.60 -40.20 -14.45
CA ALA A 53 -35.46 -41.26 -13.44
C ALA A 53 -34.49 -40.83 -12.31
N ALA A 54 -35.03 -40.22 -11.27
CA ALA A 54 -34.32 -39.93 -10.00
C ALA A 54 -33.73 -41.20 -9.33
N ILE A 55 -34.06 -42.36 -9.83
CA ILE A 55 -33.57 -43.64 -9.33
C ILE A 55 -32.85 -44.34 -10.48
N ARG A 56 -31.57 -44.03 -10.63
CA ARG A 56 -30.68 -44.76 -11.54
C ARG A 56 -30.31 -46.06 -10.87
N SER A 57 -31.01 -47.12 -11.25
CA SER A 57 -30.61 -48.48 -10.89
C SER A 57 -29.23 -48.77 -11.46
N ASP A 58 -28.32 -49.21 -10.62
CA ASP A 58 -26.99 -49.66 -11.08
C ASP A 58 -27.22 -50.78 -12.08
N ILE A 59 -26.68 -50.69 -13.27
CA ILE A 59 -26.74 -51.74 -14.29
C ILE A 59 -25.97 -52.94 -13.71
N PRO A 60 -26.58 -54.10 -13.57
CA PRO A 60 -25.87 -55.30 -13.07
C PRO A 60 -24.80 -55.69 -14.09
N VAL A 61 -23.55 -55.52 -13.73
CA VAL A 61 -22.41 -55.93 -14.59
C VAL A 61 -22.19 -57.41 -14.40
N THR A 62 -22.58 -58.20 -15.40
CA THR A 62 -22.23 -59.61 -15.43
C THR A 62 -20.81 -59.81 -15.97
N ALA A 63 -20.08 -60.79 -15.45
CA ALA A 63 -18.68 -61.06 -15.82
C ALA A 63 -18.50 -61.36 -17.35
N ALA A 64 -19.54 -61.85 -18.00
CA ALA A 64 -19.55 -62.15 -19.45
C ALA A 64 -19.61 -60.93 -20.36
N SER A 65 -19.96 -59.75 -19.80
CA SER A 65 -20.07 -58.49 -20.59
C SER A 65 -18.75 -57.74 -20.72
N LEU A 66 -17.62 -58.25 -20.25
CA LEU A 66 -16.36 -57.54 -20.09
C LEU A 66 -15.27 -57.91 -21.12
N GLU A 67 -15.60 -58.69 -22.16
CA GLU A 67 -14.61 -59.05 -23.17
C GLU A 67 -14.22 -57.86 -24.08
N ASP A 68 -15.17 -56.96 -24.32
CA ASP A 68 -14.91 -55.72 -25.11
C ASP A 68 -14.53 -54.56 -24.18
N PRO A 69 -13.32 -53.95 -24.32
CA PRO A 69 -12.86 -52.87 -23.47
C PRO A 69 -13.71 -51.59 -23.55
N TYR A 70 -14.29 -51.29 -24.71
CA TYR A 70 -15.19 -50.14 -24.90
C TYR A 70 -16.54 -50.37 -24.23
N LYS A 71 -17.08 -51.61 -24.33
CA LYS A 71 -18.27 -52.04 -23.58
C LYS A 71 -18.06 -51.85 -22.09
N ALA A 72 -16.94 -52.34 -21.58
CA ALA A 72 -16.58 -52.21 -20.15
C ALA A 72 -16.44 -50.73 -19.71
N ALA A 73 -15.81 -49.90 -20.53
CA ALA A 73 -15.67 -48.45 -20.26
C ALA A 73 -17.03 -47.73 -20.24
N LEU A 74 -17.91 -48.05 -21.19
CA LEU A 74 -19.26 -47.47 -21.29
C LEU A 74 -20.12 -47.89 -20.07
N TYR A 75 -20.09 -49.17 -19.70
CA TYR A 75 -20.77 -49.67 -18.50
C TYR A 75 -20.27 -49.05 -17.21
N LYS A 76 -18.97 -48.82 -17.11
CA LYS A 76 -18.39 -48.11 -15.95
C LYS A 76 -18.99 -46.72 -15.78
N VAL A 77 -19.14 -46.01 -16.87
CA VAL A 77 -19.66 -44.63 -16.88
C VAL A 77 -21.18 -44.58 -16.70
N LEU A 78 -21.93 -45.41 -17.45
CA LEU A 78 -23.39 -45.46 -17.40
C LEU A 78 -23.90 -46.12 -16.12
N GLY A 79 -23.33 -47.28 -15.76
CA GLY A 79 -23.69 -48.06 -14.57
C GLY A 79 -23.09 -47.58 -13.28
N ARG A 80 -22.10 -46.68 -13.36
CA ARG A 80 -21.38 -46.14 -12.20
C ARG A 80 -20.84 -47.22 -11.24
N GLY A 81 -20.63 -48.42 -11.77
CA GLY A 81 -20.19 -49.60 -11.03
C GLY A 81 -18.66 -49.76 -11.01
N ASN A 82 -18.19 -50.66 -10.13
CA ASN A 82 -16.79 -51.07 -10.09
C ASN A 82 -16.49 -52.03 -11.23
N VAL A 83 -16.14 -51.54 -12.42
CA VAL A 83 -15.60 -52.39 -13.50
C VAL A 83 -14.11 -52.69 -13.20
N SER A 84 -13.69 -53.89 -13.53
CA SER A 84 -12.30 -54.36 -13.35
C SER A 84 -11.31 -53.33 -13.96
N LYS A 85 -10.28 -52.96 -13.16
CA LYS A 85 -9.23 -52.04 -13.60
C LYS A 85 -8.53 -52.50 -14.90
N LYS A 86 -8.46 -53.82 -15.16
CA LYS A 86 -7.84 -54.36 -16.36
C LYS A 86 -8.61 -54.08 -17.65
N ALA A 87 -9.93 -54.20 -17.64
CA ALA A 87 -10.73 -54.02 -18.84
C ALA A 87 -10.78 -52.53 -19.33
N ALA A 88 -10.66 -51.60 -18.42
CA ALA A 88 -10.62 -50.17 -18.75
C ALA A 88 -9.25 -49.68 -19.20
N ALA A 89 -8.16 -50.39 -18.98
CA ALA A 89 -6.79 -49.94 -19.24
C ALA A 89 -6.48 -49.81 -20.73
N GLU A 90 -7.18 -50.56 -21.59
CA GLU A 90 -6.99 -50.51 -23.05
C GLU A 90 -7.62 -49.27 -23.70
N VAL A 91 -8.67 -48.72 -23.05
CA VAL A 91 -9.40 -47.53 -23.54
C VAL A 91 -8.89 -46.25 -22.87
N VAL A 92 -8.40 -46.37 -21.63
CA VAL A 92 -7.90 -45.24 -20.82
C VAL A 92 -6.37 -45.20 -20.92
N GLN A 93 -5.86 -44.57 -22.01
CA GLN A 93 -4.42 -44.56 -22.28
C GLN A 93 -3.74 -43.25 -21.83
N THR A 94 -4.49 -42.14 -21.76
CA THR A 94 -3.95 -40.83 -21.39
C THR A 94 -4.45 -40.38 -19.99
N THR A 95 -3.78 -39.40 -19.43
CA THR A 95 -4.20 -38.77 -18.18
C THR A 95 -5.58 -38.12 -18.32
N GLU A 96 -5.88 -37.55 -19.49
CA GLU A 96 -7.17 -36.95 -19.81
C GLU A 96 -8.30 -37.99 -19.88
N ASP A 97 -8.03 -39.15 -20.44
CA ASP A 97 -9.01 -40.26 -20.48
C ASP A 97 -9.34 -40.72 -19.05
N TYR A 98 -8.31 -40.83 -18.24
CA TYR A 98 -8.49 -41.23 -16.83
C TYR A 98 -9.33 -40.18 -16.06
N LEU A 99 -8.98 -38.90 -16.19
CA LEU A 99 -9.71 -37.81 -15.54
C LEU A 99 -11.15 -37.73 -16.02
N TRP A 100 -11.36 -37.77 -17.35
CA TRP A 100 -12.70 -37.77 -17.94
C TRP A 100 -13.53 -38.91 -17.39
N SER A 101 -13.01 -40.15 -17.40
CA SER A 101 -13.73 -41.34 -16.93
C SER A 101 -14.02 -41.24 -15.42
N SER A 102 -13.13 -40.65 -14.65
CA SER A 102 -13.30 -40.48 -13.20
C SER A 102 -14.34 -39.41 -12.90
N LEU A 103 -14.29 -38.24 -13.58
CA LEU A 103 -15.27 -37.16 -13.45
C LEU A 103 -16.67 -37.58 -13.91
N ALA A 104 -16.77 -38.37 -15.02
CA ALA A 104 -18.05 -38.88 -15.52
C ALA A 104 -18.77 -39.81 -14.50
N VAL A 105 -18.04 -40.40 -13.56
CA VAL A 105 -18.58 -41.26 -12.52
C VAL A 105 -18.84 -40.53 -11.18
N VAL A 106 -18.39 -39.29 -11.06
CA VAL A 106 -18.62 -38.47 -9.84
C VAL A 106 -20.11 -38.29 -9.58
N ARG A 107 -20.51 -38.47 -8.33
CA ARG A 107 -21.89 -38.25 -7.82
C ARG A 107 -21.88 -37.21 -6.71
N ASP A 108 -22.96 -36.49 -6.59
CA ASP A 108 -23.16 -35.59 -5.46
C ASP A 108 -23.27 -36.41 -4.15
N ALA A 109 -22.66 -35.92 -3.08
CA ALA A 109 -22.60 -36.60 -1.79
C ALA A 109 -24.01 -36.93 -1.25
N GLU A 110 -25.00 -36.06 -1.50
CA GLU A 110 -26.41 -36.27 -1.11
C GLU A 110 -27.05 -37.47 -1.82
N GLN A 111 -26.74 -37.67 -3.12
CA GLN A 111 -27.25 -38.79 -3.90
C GLN A 111 -26.62 -40.12 -3.46
N ILE A 112 -25.40 -40.09 -2.94
CA ILE A 112 -24.69 -41.31 -2.45
C ILE A 112 -25.21 -41.71 -1.09
N ALA A 113 -25.46 -40.79 -0.18
CA ALA A 113 -25.98 -41.04 1.16
C ALA A 113 -27.35 -41.75 1.11
N ALA A 114 -28.17 -41.41 0.10
CA ALA A 114 -29.49 -42.03 -0.11
C ALA A 114 -29.44 -43.43 -0.68
N ALA A 115 -28.34 -43.84 -1.37
CA ALA A 115 -28.33 -45.06 -2.18
C ALA A 115 -27.50 -46.23 -1.62
N THR A 116 -26.35 -45.99 -0.96
CA THR A 116 -25.38 -47.08 -0.70
C THR A 116 -24.57 -47.02 0.60
N GLY A 117 -24.67 -45.95 1.40
CA GLY A 117 -23.95 -45.84 2.68
C GLY A 117 -22.40 -45.73 2.58
N HIS A 118 -21.82 -45.73 1.39
CA HIS A 118 -20.37 -45.59 1.20
C HIS A 118 -20.02 -44.53 0.17
N PRO A 119 -19.28 -43.47 0.52
CA PRO A 119 -18.91 -42.36 -0.36
C PRO A 119 -17.69 -42.74 -1.22
N ARG A 120 -17.87 -43.56 -2.29
CA ARG A 120 -16.73 -44.02 -3.08
C ARG A 120 -16.37 -43.18 -4.29
N ASN A 121 -17.26 -42.33 -4.81
CA ASN A 121 -17.02 -41.59 -6.05
C ASN A 121 -17.48 -40.12 -5.92
N THR A 122 -17.03 -39.41 -4.89
CA THR A 122 -17.28 -38.00 -4.73
C THR A 122 -16.17 -37.18 -5.40
N LEU A 123 -16.45 -35.91 -5.73
CA LEU A 123 -15.44 -34.99 -6.26
C LEU A 123 -14.29 -34.83 -5.25
N GLU A 124 -14.60 -34.73 -3.94
CA GLU A 124 -13.61 -34.59 -2.89
C GLU A 124 -12.67 -35.81 -2.82
N SER A 125 -13.20 -37.01 -3.04
CA SER A 125 -12.37 -38.23 -3.06
C SER A 125 -11.41 -38.26 -4.24
N LEU A 126 -11.85 -37.73 -5.44
CA LEU A 126 -11.00 -37.59 -6.60
C LEU A 126 -9.95 -36.51 -6.37
N GLN A 127 -10.34 -35.35 -5.83
CA GLN A 127 -9.45 -34.25 -5.50
C GLN A 127 -8.35 -34.68 -4.51
N ALA A 128 -8.73 -35.39 -3.42
CA ALA A 128 -7.78 -35.91 -2.46
C ALA A 128 -6.81 -36.92 -3.11
N LEU A 129 -7.28 -37.73 -4.05
CA LEU A 129 -6.44 -38.67 -4.78
C LEU A 129 -5.41 -37.95 -5.67
N MET A 130 -5.82 -36.89 -6.39
CA MET A 130 -4.92 -36.10 -7.23
C MET A 130 -3.86 -35.38 -6.41
N LEU A 131 -4.23 -34.81 -5.28
CA LEU A 131 -3.29 -34.18 -4.35
C LEU A 131 -2.32 -35.21 -3.75
N LYS A 132 -2.79 -36.43 -3.45
CA LYS A 132 -1.95 -37.51 -2.95
C LYS A 132 -0.91 -37.98 -3.98
N TYR A 133 -1.26 -38.07 -5.24
CA TYR A 133 -0.32 -38.42 -6.30
C TYR A 133 0.77 -37.33 -6.47
N GLY A 134 0.38 -36.07 -6.41
CA GLY A 134 1.30 -34.95 -6.50
C GLY A 134 1.97 -34.79 -7.88
N PRO A 135 2.79 -33.75 -8.05
CA PRO A 135 3.40 -33.41 -9.35
C PRO A 135 4.34 -34.49 -9.87
N GLY A 136 5.09 -35.17 -8.98
CA GLY A 136 6.05 -36.19 -9.37
C GLY A 136 5.44 -37.44 -10.03
N HIS A 137 4.13 -37.68 -9.85
CA HIS A 137 3.43 -38.78 -10.54
C HIS A 137 3.12 -38.42 -12.00
N PHE A 138 2.75 -37.16 -12.25
CA PHE A 138 2.34 -36.71 -13.59
C PHE A 138 3.54 -36.22 -14.42
N ASP A 139 4.54 -35.67 -13.79
CA ASP A 139 5.78 -35.19 -14.43
C ASP A 139 7.01 -35.61 -13.61
N PRO A 140 7.42 -36.88 -13.69
CA PRO A 140 8.55 -37.42 -12.91
C PRO A 140 9.87 -36.70 -13.19
N ASN A 141 10.02 -36.12 -14.37
CA ASN A 141 11.26 -35.46 -14.79
C ASN A 141 11.22 -33.93 -14.64
N GLY A 142 10.09 -33.33 -14.22
CA GLY A 142 9.94 -31.89 -14.09
C GLY A 142 9.96 -31.12 -15.40
N ASN A 143 9.75 -31.79 -16.54
CA ASN A 143 9.85 -31.17 -17.88
C ASN A 143 8.55 -30.49 -18.31
N ASN A 144 7.41 -30.91 -17.79
CA ASN A 144 6.10 -30.41 -18.17
C ASN A 144 5.19 -30.11 -16.96
N PRO A 145 5.48 -29.08 -16.18
CA PRO A 145 4.68 -28.72 -15.00
C PRO A 145 3.22 -28.38 -15.36
N LEU A 146 2.96 -27.96 -16.61
CA LEU A 146 1.61 -27.63 -17.08
C LEU A 146 0.68 -28.85 -17.12
N LEU A 147 1.22 -30.06 -17.15
CA LEU A 147 0.41 -31.28 -17.10
C LEU A 147 -0.29 -31.43 -15.75
N TYR A 148 0.46 -31.30 -14.64
CA TYR A 148 -0.13 -31.37 -13.30
C TYR A 148 -1.05 -30.18 -13.03
N PHE A 149 -0.66 -29.00 -13.46
CA PHE A 149 -1.52 -27.80 -13.41
C PHE A 149 -2.89 -28.06 -14.08
N ARG A 150 -2.89 -28.62 -15.28
CA ARG A 150 -4.11 -28.96 -16.00
C ARG A 150 -4.96 -30.00 -15.26
N VAL A 151 -4.32 -31.00 -14.65
CA VAL A 151 -5.01 -32.00 -13.83
C VAL A 151 -5.74 -31.33 -12.67
N LEU A 152 -5.08 -30.42 -11.96
CA LEU A 152 -5.68 -29.68 -10.83
C LEU A 152 -6.86 -28.81 -11.30
N LEU A 153 -6.71 -28.10 -12.42
CA LEU A 153 -7.79 -27.27 -12.99
C LEU A 153 -9.01 -28.12 -13.36
N LEU A 154 -8.81 -29.26 -14.05
CA LEU A 154 -9.90 -30.17 -14.46
C LEU A 154 -10.62 -30.79 -13.26
N CYS A 155 -9.93 -30.95 -12.13
CA CYS A 155 -10.53 -31.42 -10.88
C CYS A 155 -11.18 -30.33 -10.04
N GLY A 156 -11.16 -29.06 -10.49
CA GLY A 156 -11.71 -27.92 -9.74
C GLY A 156 -10.88 -27.53 -8.51
N LEU A 157 -9.59 -27.85 -8.50
CA LEU A 157 -8.61 -27.47 -7.46
C LEU A 157 -7.88 -26.19 -7.90
N PHE A 158 -8.61 -25.09 -8.09
CA PHE A 158 -8.08 -23.87 -8.68
C PHE A 158 -6.99 -23.21 -7.82
N GLU A 159 -7.19 -23.16 -6.53
CA GLU A 159 -6.25 -22.58 -5.56
C GLU A 159 -4.91 -23.35 -5.57
N ASN A 160 -4.99 -24.68 -5.55
CA ASN A 160 -3.81 -25.54 -5.61
C ASN A 160 -3.10 -25.43 -6.96
N ALA A 161 -3.85 -25.28 -8.05
CA ALA A 161 -3.29 -25.13 -9.40
C ALA A 161 -2.48 -23.84 -9.50
N VAL A 162 -3.04 -22.73 -9.02
CA VAL A 162 -2.36 -21.43 -9.00
C VAL A 162 -1.11 -21.47 -8.11
N ASP A 163 -1.23 -21.97 -6.87
CA ASP A 163 -0.09 -22.07 -5.95
C ASP A 163 1.04 -22.93 -6.52
N PHE A 164 0.70 -24.03 -7.17
CA PHE A 164 1.68 -24.91 -7.83
C PHE A 164 2.46 -24.15 -8.94
N LEU A 165 1.79 -23.35 -9.77
CA LEU A 165 2.49 -22.55 -10.79
C LEU A 165 3.30 -21.39 -10.19
N LEU A 166 2.82 -20.78 -9.11
CA LEU A 166 3.56 -19.70 -8.41
C LEU A 166 4.89 -20.18 -7.82
N GLN A 167 4.99 -21.46 -7.48
CA GLN A 167 6.24 -22.06 -7.00
C GLN A 167 7.25 -22.33 -8.13
N ASN A 168 6.83 -22.21 -9.40
CA ASN A 168 7.69 -22.42 -10.55
C ASN A 168 8.11 -21.07 -11.14
N ASP A 169 9.40 -20.73 -11.03
CA ASP A 169 9.96 -19.45 -11.48
C ASP A 169 9.63 -19.10 -12.94
N ARG A 170 9.46 -20.12 -13.77
CA ARG A 170 9.17 -19.93 -15.20
C ARG A 170 7.75 -19.45 -15.48
N PHE A 171 6.78 -19.75 -14.60
CA PHE A 171 5.35 -19.52 -14.83
C PHE A 171 4.70 -18.63 -13.77
N GLN A 172 5.48 -17.91 -12.96
CA GLN A 172 4.93 -17.05 -11.90
C GLN A 172 4.03 -15.94 -12.46
N ILE A 173 4.43 -15.33 -13.57
CA ILE A 173 3.66 -14.25 -14.21
C ILE A 173 2.32 -14.78 -14.73
N GLU A 174 2.36 -15.89 -15.44
CA GLU A 174 1.16 -16.55 -15.97
C GLU A 174 0.22 -17.00 -14.84
N ALA A 175 0.79 -17.51 -13.75
CA ALA A 175 0.03 -17.91 -12.58
C ALA A 175 -0.76 -16.75 -11.96
N VAL A 176 -0.13 -15.57 -11.82
CA VAL A 176 -0.80 -14.36 -11.33
C VAL A 176 -1.95 -13.96 -12.25
N HIS A 177 -1.74 -13.95 -13.57
CA HIS A 177 -2.80 -13.58 -14.53
C HIS A 177 -3.95 -14.59 -14.57
N ILE A 178 -3.65 -15.88 -14.45
CA ILE A 178 -4.67 -16.94 -14.34
C ILE A 178 -5.47 -16.75 -13.03
N ALA A 179 -4.79 -16.46 -11.92
CA ALA A 179 -5.46 -16.20 -10.65
C ALA A 179 -6.39 -14.99 -10.71
N ILE A 180 -5.97 -13.91 -11.38
CA ILE A 180 -6.82 -12.72 -11.60
C ILE A 180 -8.06 -13.10 -12.42
N ALA A 181 -7.89 -13.87 -13.49
CA ALA A 181 -9.01 -14.33 -14.31
C ALA A 181 -9.97 -15.22 -13.52
N LEU A 182 -9.46 -16.19 -12.74
CA LEU A 182 -10.26 -17.05 -11.89
C LEU A 182 -11.00 -16.26 -10.79
N ALA A 183 -10.33 -15.26 -10.19
CA ALA A 183 -10.96 -14.36 -9.21
C ALA A 183 -12.09 -13.55 -9.82
N PHE A 184 -11.89 -13.00 -11.03
CA PHE A 184 -12.90 -12.26 -11.77
C PHE A 184 -14.16 -13.09 -12.05
N TYR A 185 -14.00 -14.38 -12.38
CA TYR A 185 -15.13 -15.30 -12.58
C TYR A 185 -15.69 -15.89 -11.28
N GLY A 186 -15.18 -15.50 -10.12
CA GLY A 186 -15.64 -16.00 -8.82
C GLY A 186 -15.32 -17.49 -8.58
N LEU A 187 -14.27 -18.02 -9.20
CA LEU A 187 -13.88 -19.42 -9.12
C LEU A 187 -12.84 -19.69 -8.02
N LEU A 188 -12.25 -18.64 -7.42
CA LEU A 188 -11.29 -18.76 -6.33
C LEU A 188 -11.95 -18.53 -4.97
N ASN A 189 -11.58 -19.36 -3.99
CA ASN A 189 -11.86 -19.11 -2.59
C ASN A 189 -10.79 -18.15 -2.03
N ILE A 190 -11.17 -16.90 -1.81
CA ILE A 190 -10.30 -15.85 -1.29
C ILE A 190 -10.65 -15.64 0.19
N PRO A 191 -9.67 -15.68 1.12
CA PRO A 191 -9.92 -15.41 2.53
C PRO A 191 -10.38 -13.97 2.73
N SER A 192 -11.23 -13.72 3.74
CA SER A 192 -11.56 -12.34 4.15
C SER A 192 -10.33 -11.66 4.76
N ALA A 193 -10.27 -10.32 4.69
CA ALA A 193 -9.14 -9.54 5.17
C ALA A 193 -8.81 -9.77 6.66
N GLU A 194 -9.77 -10.25 7.44
CA GLU A 194 -9.62 -10.52 8.89
C GLU A 194 -8.97 -11.87 9.20
N THR A 195 -8.97 -12.82 8.26
CA THR A 195 -8.49 -14.20 8.45
C THR A 195 -7.09 -14.47 7.90
N MET A 196 -6.29 -13.44 7.68
CA MET A 196 -4.97 -13.58 7.07
C MET A 196 -3.94 -14.25 8.00
N PRO A 197 -3.50 -15.49 7.72
CA PRO A 197 -2.37 -16.08 8.43
C PRO A 197 -1.04 -15.55 7.87
N SER A 198 -0.12 -15.28 8.77
CA SER A 198 1.24 -14.81 8.49
C SER A 198 2.22 -15.94 8.14
N SER A 199 1.82 -16.93 7.33
CA SER A 199 2.75 -18.01 6.95
C SER A 199 3.62 -17.59 5.77
N PHE A 200 4.93 -17.64 5.95
CA PHE A 200 5.93 -17.43 4.90
C PHE A 200 6.03 -18.71 4.03
N GLY A 201 5.91 -18.56 2.71
CA GLY A 201 6.21 -19.61 1.75
C GLY A 201 5.12 -19.86 0.72
N SER A 202 4.03 -20.53 1.08
CA SER A 202 2.90 -20.81 0.18
C SER A 202 1.85 -19.68 0.23
N TYR A 203 1.14 -19.46 -0.87
CA TYR A 203 -0.03 -18.58 -0.94
C TYR A 203 -1.33 -19.32 -0.55
N LEU A 204 -1.26 -20.63 -0.32
CA LEU A 204 -2.39 -21.41 0.18
C LEU A 204 -2.59 -21.16 1.68
N VAL A 205 -3.83 -20.87 2.01
CA VAL A 205 -4.32 -20.79 3.38
C VAL A 205 -5.12 -22.05 3.65
N ALA A 206 -4.71 -22.79 4.68
CA ALA A 206 -5.50 -23.93 5.13
C ALA A 206 -6.85 -23.44 5.64
N ALA A 207 -7.93 -24.05 5.16
CA ALA A 207 -9.22 -23.81 5.79
C ALA A 207 -9.17 -24.30 7.24
N ASP A 208 -9.76 -23.55 8.15
CA ASP A 208 -9.91 -23.94 9.55
C ASP A 208 -10.43 -25.36 9.66
N ASN A 209 -10.08 -26.05 10.73
CA ASN A 209 -10.26 -27.48 11.08
C ASN A 209 -11.62 -28.15 10.74
N SER A 210 -12.48 -27.51 9.95
CA SER A 210 -13.82 -27.98 9.57
C SER A 210 -13.89 -28.71 8.22
N GLY A 211 -12.75 -29.14 7.64
CA GLY A 211 -12.76 -29.86 6.34
C GLY A 211 -13.02 -28.95 5.13
N GLY A 212 -12.83 -27.65 5.28
CA GLY A 212 -13.04 -26.66 4.22
C GLY A 212 -12.01 -26.78 3.07
N ARG A 213 -12.39 -26.26 1.91
CA ARG A 213 -11.52 -26.18 0.72
C ARG A 213 -10.36 -25.23 0.99
N ALA A 214 -9.20 -25.48 0.38
CA ALA A 214 -8.07 -24.56 0.39
C ALA A 214 -8.51 -23.17 -0.10
N MET A 215 -7.92 -22.13 0.48
CA MET A 215 -8.12 -20.74 0.06
C MET A 215 -6.81 -20.17 -0.47
N LEU A 216 -6.87 -19.24 -1.43
CA LEU A 216 -5.69 -18.57 -1.99
C LEU A 216 -5.58 -17.17 -1.41
N ASP A 217 -4.43 -16.83 -0.81
CA ASP A 217 -4.11 -15.45 -0.42
C ASP A 217 -3.83 -14.59 -1.66
N PHE A 218 -4.93 -14.27 -2.35
CA PHE A 218 -4.92 -13.46 -3.57
C PHE A 218 -4.34 -12.08 -3.32
N SER A 219 -4.66 -11.47 -2.20
CA SER A 219 -4.21 -10.12 -1.86
C SER A 219 -2.69 -10.05 -1.72
N ARG A 220 -2.10 -10.99 -0.97
CA ARG A 220 -0.64 -11.06 -0.81
C ARG A 220 0.06 -11.32 -2.15
N MET A 221 -0.48 -12.21 -2.97
CA MET A 221 0.05 -12.51 -4.30
C MET A 221 0.08 -11.28 -5.19
N VAL A 222 -1.03 -10.55 -5.30
CA VAL A 222 -1.13 -9.34 -6.13
C VAL A 222 -0.22 -8.23 -5.61
N ILE A 223 -0.18 -8.00 -4.30
CA ILE A 223 0.72 -7.00 -3.69
C ILE A 223 2.19 -7.36 -3.98
N HIS A 224 2.57 -8.62 -3.82
CA HIS A 224 3.94 -9.06 -4.10
C HIS A 224 4.31 -8.85 -5.57
N TYR A 225 3.41 -9.23 -6.49
CA TYR A 225 3.61 -9.02 -7.93
C TYR A 225 3.72 -7.54 -8.30
N ALA A 226 2.82 -6.69 -7.81
CA ALA A 226 2.82 -5.26 -8.08
C ALA A 226 4.11 -4.57 -7.58
N ARG A 227 4.67 -5.03 -6.46
CA ARG A 227 5.93 -4.50 -5.92
C ARG A 227 7.17 -4.99 -6.66
N ALA A 228 7.10 -6.16 -7.30
CA ALA A 228 8.18 -6.69 -8.12
C ALA A 228 8.31 -5.97 -9.47
N LEU A 229 7.30 -5.20 -9.88
CA LEU A 229 7.35 -4.41 -11.12
C LEU A 229 8.38 -3.26 -11.00
N PRO A 230 9.10 -2.93 -12.10
CA PRO A 230 10.09 -1.87 -12.10
C PRO A 230 9.46 -0.49 -11.84
N ASP A 231 10.28 0.48 -11.39
CA ASP A 231 9.82 1.84 -11.07
C ASP A 231 9.20 2.57 -12.26
N THR A 232 9.61 2.22 -13.48
CA THR A 232 9.04 2.75 -14.72
C THR A 232 7.61 2.29 -14.99
N ALA A 233 7.16 1.18 -14.38
CA ALA A 233 5.84 0.57 -14.55
C ALA A 233 4.91 0.81 -13.34
N THR A 234 5.02 1.96 -12.68
CA THR A 234 4.19 2.28 -11.50
C THR A 234 2.69 2.35 -11.85
N ASP A 235 2.32 2.76 -13.06
CA ASP A 235 0.92 2.77 -13.52
C ASP A 235 0.34 1.36 -13.54
N ASP A 236 1.13 0.40 -14.04
CA ASP A 236 0.72 -1.00 -14.05
C ASP A 236 0.62 -1.54 -12.63
N ALA A 237 1.61 -1.23 -11.77
CA ALA A 237 1.57 -1.63 -10.37
C ALA A 237 0.32 -1.11 -9.64
N VAL A 238 -0.06 0.16 -9.83
CA VAL A 238 -1.30 0.73 -9.29
C VAL A 238 -2.51 0.00 -9.85
N SER A 239 -2.52 -0.30 -11.15
CA SER A 239 -3.62 -1.02 -11.80
C SER A 239 -3.80 -2.42 -11.22
N TYR A 240 -2.70 -3.16 -10.96
CA TYR A 240 -2.77 -4.46 -10.28
C TYR A 240 -3.27 -4.31 -8.83
N LEU A 241 -2.83 -3.30 -8.09
CA LEU A 241 -3.32 -3.08 -6.72
C LEU A 241 -4.82 -2.77 -6.67
N LEU A 242 -5.37 -2.09 -7.68
CA LEU A 242 -6.81 -1.87 -7.79
C LEU A 242 -7.60 -3.18 -7.96
N LEU A 243 -6.99 -4.26 -8.47
CA LEU A 243 -7.61 -5.58 -8.56
C LEU A 243 -7.85 -6.22 -7.18
N LEU A 244 -7.24 -5.72 -6.11
CA LEU A 244 -7.55 -6.15 -4.73
C LEU A 244 -9.01 -5.89 -4.36
N THR A 245 -9.68 -4.97 -5.07
CA THR A 245 -11.11 -4.70 -4.91
C THR A 245 -12.02 -5.71 -5.61
N LEU A 246 -11.45 -6.68 -6.36
CA LEU A 246 -12.22 -7.78 -6.92
C LEU A 246 -12.75 -8.64 -5.77
N SER A 247 -14.07 -8.70 -5.68
CA SER A 247 -14.77 -9.51 -4.70
C SER A 247 -15.28 -10.78 -5.35
N THR A 248 -15.18 -11.90 -4.65
CA THR A 248 -15.73 -13.18 -5.08
C THR A 248 -17.27 -13.19 -5.13
N GLN A 249 -17.95 -12.21 -4.52
CA GLN A 249 -19.41 -12.15 -4.43
C GLN A 249 -20.03 -10.86 -4.98
N GLY A 250 -19.27 -10.04 -5.70
CA GLY A 250 -19.76 -8.78 -6.29
C GLY A 250 -19.88 -7.60 -5.31
N THR A 251 -19.65 -7.81 -4.03
CA THR A 251 -19.59 -6.77 -2.99
C THR A 251 -18.19 -6.78 -2.38
N CYS A 252 -17.48 -5.66 -2.49
CA CYS A 252 -16.17 -5.52 -1.90
C CYS A 252 -16.33 -5.15 -0.42
N ASP A 253 -15.69 -5.90 0.48
CA ASP A 253 -15.72 -5.62 1.90
C ASP A 253 -14.88 -4.38 2.27
N ALA A 254 -15.28 -3.69 3.35
CA ALA A 254 -14.53 -2.53 3.86
C ALA A 254 -13.06 -2.88 4.17
N GLY A 255 -12.79 -4.12 4.59
CA GLY A 255 -11.43 -4.62 4.80
C GLY A 255 -10.59 -4.69 3.53
N GLN A 256 -11.16 -5.09 2.40
CA GLN A 256 -10.48 -5.15 1.10
C GLN A 256 -10.18 -3.75 0.56
N HIS A 257 -11.12 -2.79 0.70
CA HIS A 257 -10.86 -1.39 0.36
C HIS A 257 -9.71 -0.82 1.18
N ASN A 258 -9.68 -1.10 2.48
CA ASN A 258 -8.61 -0.63 3.36
C ASN A 258 -7.25 -1.25 2.99
N LEU A 259 -7.20 -2.53 2.64
CA LEU A 259 -6.01 -3.22 2.15
C LEU A 259 -5.48 -2.60 0.85
N CYS A 260 -6.37 -2.34 -0.10
CA CYS A 260 -6.03 -1.69 -1.36
C CYS A 260 -5.45 -0.30 -1.13
N GLN A 261 -6.10 0.53 -0.27
CA GLN A 261 -5.62 1.85 0.11
C GLN A 261 -4.22 1.78 0.73
N GLN A 262 -3.99 0.89 1.69
CA GLN A 262 -2.70 0.71 2.36
C GLN A 262 -1.60 0.25 1.39
N ALA A 263 -1.93 -0.66 0.47
CA ALA A 263 -0.99 -1.13 -0.53
C ALA A 263 -0.58 -0.02 -1.51
N ILE A 264 -1.53 0.81 -1.96
CA ILE A 264 -1.27 1.97 -2.79
C ILE A 264 -0.47 3.03 -2.03
N GLU A 265 -0.84 3.37 -0.78
CA GLU A 265 -0.09 4.29 0.07
C GLU A 265 1.38 3.86 0.17
N ARG A 266 1.61 2.58 0.42
CA ARG A 266 2.96 2.03 0.55
C ARG A 266 3.74 2.11 -0.77
N LEU A 267 3.11 1.76 -1.89
CA LEU A 267 3.72 1.84 -3.21
C LEU A 267 4.12 3.29 -3.54
N LEU A 268 3.20 4.25 -3.38
CA LEU A 268 3.46 5.66 -3.64
C LEU A 268 4.55 6.23 -2.74
N TYR A 269 4.59 5.78 -1.49
CA TYR A 269 5.62 6.18 -0.55
C TYR A 269 7.03 5.69 -0.97
N GLU A 270 7.11 4.45 -1.48
CA GLU A 270 8.36 3.86 -1.98
C GLU A 270 8.82 4.52 -3.29
N ARG A 271 7.88 4.93 -4.16
CA ARG A 271 8.14 5.49 -5.50
C ARG A 271 8.26 7.01 -5.56
N THR A 272 7.70 7.73 -4.58
CA THR A 272 7.73 9.21 -4.42
C THR A 272 7.16 10.04 -5.59
N ASP A 273 6.45 9.44 -6.54
CA ASP A 273 5.82 10.16 -7.68
C ASP A 273 4.42 10.69 -7.31
N TYR A 274 4.35 11.53 -6.28
CA TYR A 274 3.07 12.03 -5.75
C TYR A 274 2.32 12.93 -6.72
N ALA A 275 3.03 13.78 -7.47
CA ALA A 275 2.43 14.72 -8.41
C ALA A 275 1.57 14.04 -9.47
N ARG A 276 2.00 12.88 -9.96
CA ARG A 276 1.29 12.11 -10.98
C ARG A 276 0.04 11.42 -10.44
N TYR A 277 0.13 10.81 -9.26
CA TYR A 277 -0.93 9.96 -8.71
C TYR A 277 -1.92 10.69 -7.82
N LEU A 278 -1.45 11.62 -6.99
CA LEU A 278 -2.27 12.36 -6.04
C LEU A 278 -2.68 13.74 -6.57
N GLY A 279 -1.95 14.24 -7.57
CA GLY A 279 -2.13 15.57 -8.14
C GLY A 279 -1.02 16.53 -7.76
N ASP A 280 -1.05 17.68 -8.38
CA ASP A 280 -0.04 18.73 -8.24
C ASP A 280 -0.69 20.10 -8.13
N ILE A 281 0.04 21.04 -7.53
CA ILE A 281 -0.37 22.44 -7.43
C ILE A 281 0.49 23.24 -8.40
N GLN A 282 -0.13 23.74 -9.47
CA GLN A 282 0.58 24.53 -10.47
C GLN A 282 0.99 25.91 -9.92
N SER A 283 1.91 26.58 -10.61
CA SER A 283 2.39 27.92 -10.22
C SER A 283 1.28 28.98 -10.14
N ASP A 284 0.21 28.81 -10.94
CA ASP A 284 -1.00 29.66 -10.88
C ASP A 284 -1.93 29.28 -9.71
N GLY A 285 -1.63 28.17 -9.01
CA GLY A 285 -2.36 27.60 -7.88
C GLY A 285 -3.55 26.75 -8.20
N THR A 286 -3.76 26.48 -9.44
CA THR A 286 -4.77 25.50 -9.82
C THR A 286 -4.29 24.11 -9.44
N ARG A 287 -5.19 23.31 -8.88
CA ARG A 287 -4.91 21.90 -8.57
C ARG A 287 -5.08 21.07 -9.83
N LYS A 288 -4.01 20.41 -10.26
CA LYS A 288 -4.06 19.37 -11.27
C LYS A 288 -4.49 18.07 -10.60
N ARG A 289 -5.51 17.41 -11.14
CA ARG A 289 -6.01 16.12 -10.62
C ARG A 289 -4.99 15.02 -10.82
N GLY A 290 -4.86 14.16 -9.82
CA GLY A 290 -4.04 12.96 -9.89
C GLY A 290 -4.75 11.81 -10.59
N MET A 291 -3.95 10.79 -10.99
CA MET A 291 -4.47 9.59 -11.65
C MET A 291 -5.45 8.82 -10.76
N LEU A 292 -5.19 8.71 -9.46
CA LEU A 292 -6.01 7.98 -8.51
C LEU A 292 -7.42 8.56 -8.32
N GLU A 293 -7.62 9.83 -8.57
CA GLU A 293 -8.94 10.47 -8.45
C GLU A 293 -9.99 9.86 -9.41
N ARG A 294 -9.56 9.19 -10.46
CA ARG A 294 -10.45 8.47 -11.40
C ARG A 294 -10.97 7.16 -10.80
N PHE A 295 -10.29 6.61 -9.83
CA PHE A 295 -10.55 5.29 -9.25
C PHE A 295 -11.10 5.35 -7.82
N LEU A 296 -11.48 6.55 -7.33
CA LEU A 296 -12.03 6.73 -5.99
C LEU A 296 -13.18 5.77 -5.65
N PRO A 297 -14.13 5.51 -6.54
CA PRO A 297 -15.20 4.55 -6.24
C PRO A 297 -14.69 3.13 -5.99
N LEU A 298 -13.65 2.69 -6.72
CA LEU A 298 -13.01 1.38 -6.50
C LEU A 298 -12.27 1.32 -5.15
N LEU A 299 -11.78 2.46 -4.68
CA LEU A 299 -11.12 2.57 -3.38
C LEU A 299 -12.11 2.69 -2.20
N GLY A 300 -13.41 2.64 -2.46
CA GLY A 300 -14.44 2.86 -1.44
C GLY A 300 -14.48 4.30 -0.91
N ILE A 301 -13.97 5.26 -1.68
CA ILE A 301 -13.88 6.68 -1.33
C ILE A 301 -14.96 7.44 -2.10
N SER A 302 -15.83 8.14 -1.39
CA SER A 302 -16.98 8.83 -1.99
C SER A 302 -16.69 10.29 -2.37
N SER A 303 -15.67 10.92 -1.80
CA SER A 303 -15.35 12.33 -2.05
C SER A 303 -13.84 12.60 -2.09
N ASN A 304 -13.46 13.68 -2.79
CA ASN A 304 -12.08 14.15 -2.81
C ASN A 304 -11.58 14.57 -1.41
N GLU A 305 -12.48 15.06 -0.56
CA GLU A 305 -12.15 15.41 0.82
C GLU A 305 -11.79 14.15 1.63
N GLN A 306 -12.58 13.09 1.50
CA GLN A 306 -12.25 11.79 2.12
C GLN A 306 -10.94 11.23 1.58
N PHE A 307 -10.66 11.36 0.28
CA PHE A 307 -9.39 10.98 -0.33
C PHE A 307 -8.20 11.72 0.29
N ALA A 308 -8.34 13.04 0.43
CA ALA A 308 -7.33 13.87 1.06
C ALA A 308 -7.06 13.46 2.52
N GLN A 309 -8.11 13.11 3.28
CA GLN A 309 -7.97 12.72 4.68
C GLN A 309 -7.45 11.30 4.87
N THR A 310 -7.81 10.35 4.00
CA THR A 310 -7.43 8.94 4.16
C THR A 310 -6.06 8.63 3.56
N ILE A 311 -5.78 9.03 2.33
CA ILE A 311 -4.54 8.67 1.63
C ILE A 311 -3.50 9.78 1.73
N ILE A 312 -3.83 11.00 1.29
CA ILE A 312 -2.83 12.08 1.18
C ILE A 312 -2.30 12.47 2.57
N ARG A 313 -3.18 12.59 3.57
CA ARG A 313 -2.77 12.95 4.93
C ARG A 313 -1.87 11.88 5.56
N ARG A 314 -2.19 10.58 5.40
CA ARG A 314 -1.34 9.51 5.94
C ARG A 314 0.05 9.51 5.34
N LEU A 315 0.14 9.74 4.02
CA LEU A 315 1.41 9.89 3.33
C LEU A 315 2.17 11.12 3.84
N ALA A 316 1.48 12.26 4.05
CA ALA A 316 2.06 13.47 4.60
C ALA A 316 2.60 13.27 6.02
N ASP A 317 1.81 12.63 6.90
CA ASP A 317 2.21 12.33 8.27
C ASP A 317 3.47 11.44 8.28
N ARG A 318 3.51 10.41 7.44
CA ARG A 318 4.66 9.53 7.30
C ARG A 318 5.89 10.24 6.73
N SER A 319 5.73 11.06 5.70
CA SER A 319 6.83 11.84 5.12
C SER A 319 7.41 12.84 6.13
N ARG A 320 6.56 13.45 6.98
CA ARG A 320 6.97 14.31 8.08
C ARG A 320 7.81 13.55 9.12
N ASP A 321 7.36 12.37 9.52
CA ASP A 321 8.02 11.57 10.55
C ASP A 321 9.40 11.07 10.08
N GLU A 322 9.59 10.91 8.77
CA GLU A 322 10.88 10.58 8.15
C GLU A 322 11.73 11.80 7.75
N GLY A 323 11.23 13.02 7.97
CA GLY A 323 11.95 14.26 7.70
C GLY A 323 12.04 14.65 6.21
N ARG A 324 11.18 14.11 5.35
CA ARG A 324 11.09 14.48 3.92
C ARG A 324 10.30 15.78 3.76
N LEU A 325 10.97 16.91 3.94
CA LEU A 325 10.30 18.22 4.00
C LEU A 325 9.54 18.59 2.73
N ALA A 326 10.16 18.43 1.55
CA ALA A 326 9.54 18.78 0.27
C ALA A 326 8.25 17.98 0.03
N ASP A 327 8.30 16.67 0.24
CA ASP A 327 7.13 15.79 0.12
C ASP A 327 6.05 16.15 1.15
N THR A 328 6.46 16.43 2.38
CA THR A 328 5.55 16.83 3.47
C THR A 328 4.79 18.10 3.12
N VAL A 329 5.49 19.13 2.63
CA VAL A 329 4.89 20.40 2.21
C VAL A 329 3.92 20.20 1.05
N LEU A 330 4.33 19.43 0.01
CA LEU A 330 3.47 19.13 -1.13
C LEU A 330 2.19 18.41 -0.69
N LEU A 331 2.33 17.34 0.08
CA LEU A 331 1.21 16.48 0.49
C LEU A 331 0.22 17.20 1.42
N TYR A 332 0.70 17.98 2.41
CA TYR A 332 -0.21 18.78 3.24
C TYR A 332 -0.89 19.91 2.47
N ASN A 333 -0.22 20.50 1.46
CA ASN A 333 -0.85 21.46 0.57
C ASN A 333 -1.96 20.81 -0.28
N LEU A 334 -1.72 19.61 -0.81
CA LEU A 334 -2.74 18.83 -1.54
C LEU A 334 -3.92 18.43 -0.63
N ALA A 335 -3.66 18.23 0.66
CA ALA A 335 -4.68 17.96 1.67
C ALA A 335 -5.37 19.24 2.23
N GLU A 336 -5.04 20.42 1.71
CA GLU A 336 -5.54 21.73 2.16
C GLU A 336 -5.28 22.04 3.64
N ARG A 337 -4.19 21.46 4.21
CA ARG A 337 -3.78 21.62 5.60
C ARG A 337 -2.69 22.69 5.76
N TYR A 338 -2.98 23.91 5.30
CA TYR A 338 -2.04 25.04 5.25
C TYR A 338 -1.41 25.38 6.59
N ASN A 339 -2.19 25.39 7.66
CA ASN A 339 -1.68 25.66 9.02
C ASN A 339 -0.69 24.58 9.49
N THR A 340 -0.90 23.32 9.09
CA THR A 340 0.03 22.23 9.40
C THR A 340 1.37 22.42 8.66
N VAL A 341 1.32 22.89 7.41
CA VAL A 341 2.54 23.24 6.65
C VAL A 341 3.36 24.30 7.39
N LEU A 342 2.73 25.41 7.81
CA LEU A 342 3.41 26.46 8.55
C LEU A 342 4.00 25.98 9.88
N ASN A 343 3.28 25.13 10.61
CA ASN A 343 3.76 24.55 11.86
C ASN A 343 4.98 23.63 11.65
N VAL A 344 4.95 22.81 10.58
CA VAL A 344 6.09 21.96 10.21
C VAL A 344 7.30 22.79 9.83
N LEU A 345 7.12 23.81 8.98
CA LEU A 345 8.19 24.73 8.58
C LEU A 345 8.76 25.50 9.76
N GLY A 346 7.88 26.04 10.63
CA GLY A 346 8.30 26.73 11.84
C GLY A 346 9.11 25.84 12.79
N LYS A 347 8.67 24.59 12.98
CA LYS A 347 9.40 23.64 13.79
C LYS A 347 10.78 23.30 13.21
N GLN A 348 10.86 23.06 11.92
CA GLN A 348 12.13 22.77 11.22
C GLN A 348 13.09 23.96 11.25
N LEU A 349 12.60 25.18 10.99
CA LEU A 349 13.41 26.39 11.14
C LEU A 349 13.95 26.55 12.58
N GLY A 350 13.09 26.34 13.58
CA GLY A 350 13.49 26.40 14.99
C GLY A 350 14.54 25.35 15.38
N GLU A 351 14.42 24.13 14.89
CA GLU A 351 15.37 23.05 15.12
C GLU A 351 16.73 23.32 14.45
N LEU A 352 16.72 23.79 13.21
CA LEU A 352 17.93 24.15 12.49
C LEU A 352 18.67 25.31 13.14
N LEU A 353 17.95 26.36 13.58
CA LEU A 353 18.54 27.46 14.34
C LEU A 353 19.19 26.96 15.64
N TYR A 354 18.55 26.06 16.36
CA TYR A 354 19.07 25.49 17.61
C TYR A 354 20.35 24.67 17.38
N THR A 355 20.37 23.82 16.36
CA THR A 355 21.52 22.95 16.05
C THR A 355 22.73 23.75 15.56
N HIS A 356 22.53 24.75 14.73
CA HIS A 356 23.60 25.62 14.23
C HIS A 356 24.09 26.65 15.25
N GLY A 357 23.24 27.08 16.19
CA GLY A 357 23.62 27.99 17.27
C GLY A 357 24.39 27.34 18.41
N GLY A 358 24.26 26.01 18.59
CA GLY A 358 24.88 25.24 19.67
C GLY A 358 26.31 24.75 19.39
N SER A 359 26.72 24.67 18.13
CA SER A 359 28.08 24.24 17.80
C SER A 359 29.08 25.38 17.98
N ASN A 360 29.91 25.25 19.01
CA ASN A 360 31.15 26.02 19.23
C ASN A 360 32.22 25.67 18.14
N SER A 361 31.85 25.46 16.89
CA SER A 361 32.78 25.24 15.80
C SER A 361 33.28 26.61 15.32
N ASN A 362 34.64 26.73 15.35
CA ASN A 362 35.40 27.84 14.83
C ASN A 362 34.77 28.40 13.56
N ALA A 363 34.73 29.70 13.42
CA ALA A 363 34.03 30.49 12.40
C ALA A 363 34.36 30.13 10.94
N ASP A 364 35.24 29.16 10.69
CA ASP A 364 35.75 28.83 9.36
C ASP A 364 35.02 27.66 8.64
N ASN A 365 34.07 26.94 9.31
CA ASN A 365 33.40 25.78 8.73
C ASN A 365 31.88 25.91 8.60
N ILE A 366 31.34 27.11 8.36
CA ILE A 366 29.90 27.35 8.20
C ILE A 366 29.46 27.17 6.72
N GLY A 367 30.29 26.59 5.88
CA GLY A 367 29.96 26.22 4.50
C GLY A 367 29.00 25.02 4.33
N ASP A 368 28.72 24.25 5.42
CA ASP A 368 27.87 23.07 5.38
C ASP A 368 26.43 23.31 5.87
N ALA A 369 25.95 24.53 5.82
CA ALA A 369 24.55 24.87 6.17
C ALA A 369 23.54 24.56 5.04
N TYR A 370 23.75 23.48 4.29
CA TYR A 370 22.86 23.06 3.19
C TYR A 370 21.38 22.83 3.59
N GLY A 371 21.09 22.64 4.87
CA GLY A 371 19.72 22.41 5.30
C GLY A 371 18.92 23.68 5.66
N LEU A 372 19.57 24.75 6.12
CA LEU A 372 18.86 25.96 6.57
C LEU A 372 18.39 26.82 5.39
N ASP A 373 19.26 27.02 4.40
CA ASP A 373 18.95 27.84 3.22
C ASP A 373 17.80 27.20 2.41
N ASP A 374 17.77 25.88 2.30
CA ASP A 374 16.68 25.16 1.65
C ASP A 374 15.34 25.32 2.39
N VAL A 375 15.32 25.17 3.72
CA VAL A 375 14.11 25.33 4.53
C VAL A 375 13.65 26.77 4.57
N GLU A 376 14.57 27.74 4.67
CA GLU A 376 14.28 29.17 4.60
C GLU A 376 13.63 29.53 3.26
N GLY A 377 14.22 29.08 2.14
CA GLY A 377 13.70 29.33 0.80
C GLY A 377 12.29 28.78 0.61
N VAL A 378 12.06 27.53 1.05
CA VAL A 378 10.72 26.92 1.00
C VAL A 378 9.72 27.66 1.89
N ALA A 379 10.11 28.06 3.12
CA ALA A 379 9.21 28.76 4.02
C ALA A 379 8.81 30.14 3.48
N ARG A 380 9.74 30.89 2.89
CA ARG A 380 9.45 32.17 2.22
C ARG A 380 8.53 32.01 1.03
N ALA A 381 8.82 31.05 0.16
CA ALA A 381 8.00 30.77 -1.01
C ALA A 381 6.57 30.37 -0.63
N VAL A 382 6.42 29.51 0.37
CA VAL A 382 5.10 29.08 0.88
C VAL A 382 4.33 30.25 1.49
N LEU A 383 4.95 31.07 2.34
CA LEU A 383 4.29 32.24 2.93
C LEU A 383 3.86 33.27 1.90
N GLU A 384 4.71 33.56 0.91
CA GLU A 384 4.39 34.47 -0.18
C GLU A 384 3.22 33.96 -1.01
N HIS A 385 3.26 32.64 -1.35
CA HIS A 385 2.20 31.98 -2.07
C HIS A 385 0.85 32.01 -1.31
N TYR A 386 0.87 31.82 0.01
CA TYR A 386 -0.34 31.87 0.83
C TYR A 386 -0.90 33.30 0.97
N LYS A 387 -0.05 34.31 1.07
CA LYS A 387 -0.47 35.73 1.12
C LYS A 387 -1.13 36.20 -0.15
N GLN A 388 -0.65 35.71 -1.31
CA GLN A 388 -1.22 36.10 -2.62
C GLN A 388 -2.60 35.50 -2.87
N ARG A 389 -3.04 34.49 -2.07
CA ARG A 389 -4.31 33.82 -2.27
C ARG A 389 -5.29 34.09 -1.15
N GLU A 390 -6.29 34.89 -1.48
CA GLU A 390 -7.30 35.35 -0.52
C GLU A 390 -8.05 34.21 0.17
N HIS A 391 -8.36 33.11 -0.55
CA HIS A 391 -9.05 31.97 0.03
C HIS A 391 -8.19 31.20 1.05
N ILE A 392 -6.88 31.11 0.83
CA ILE A 392 -5.95 30.50 1.78
C ILE A 392 -5.74 31.44 2.96
N ALA A 393 -5.48 32.72 2.68
CA ALA A 393 -5.22 33.73 3.70
C ALA A 393 -6.34 33.83 4.74
N ARG A 394 -7.60 33.58 4.36
CA ARG A 394 -8.76 33.58 5.29
C ARG A 394 -8.81 32.39 6.23
N VAL A 395 -8.15 31.27 5.89
CA VAL A 395 -8.16 30.02 6.66
C VAL A 395 -6.89 29.89 7.53
N LEU A 396 -5.89 30.74 7.28
CA LEU A 396 -4.64 30.71 8.03
C LEU A 396 -4.84 31.14 9.48
N ASP A 397 -4.14 30.45 10.38
CA ASP A 397 -4.01 30.87 11.77
C ASP A 397 -2.96 31.98 11.87
N ASP A 398 -3.38 33.16 12.31
CA ASP A 398 -2.51 34.31 12.51
C ASP A 398 -1.29 33.99 13.39
N ARG A 399 -1.45 33.09 14.36
CA ARG A 399 -0.38 32.66 15.24
C ARG A 399 0.69 31.86 14.49
N ALA A 400 0.30 30.93 13.65
CA ALA A 400 1.22 30.13 12.84
C ALA A 400 1.99 31.00 11.83
N VAL A 401 1.29 31.94 11.20
CA VAL A 401 1.89 32.92 10.29
C VAL A 401 2.88 33.83 11.02
N ALA A 402 2.49 34.36 12.19
CA ALA A 402 3.35 35.21 12.99
C ALA A 402 4.61 34.46 13.46
N THR A 403 4.46 33.21 13.93
CA THR A 403 5.59 32.36 14.35
C THR A 403 6.57 32.15 13.19
N CYS A 404 6.09 31.78 12.03
CA CYS A 404 6.94 31.52 10.86
C CYS A 404 7.65 32.80 10.38
N ASN A 405 6.94 33.95 10.29
CA ASN A 405 7.54 35.24 9.97
C ASN A 405 8.62 35.65 11.00
N THR A 406 8.35 35.46 12.28
CA THR A 406 9.31 35.79 13.35
C THR A 406 10.58 34.95 13.24
N LEU A 407 10.46 33.64 12.98
CA LEU A 407 11.62 32.77 12.78
C LEU A 407 12.44 33.17 11.56
N LEU A 408 11.80 33.52 10.45
CA LEU A 408 12.48 34.03 9.25
C LEU A 408 13.22 35.34 9.53
N THR A 409 12.60 36.28 10.27
CA THR A 409 13.27 37.51 10.68
C THR A 409 14.47 37.27 11.60
N ILE A 410 14.39 36.25 12.47
CA ILE A 410 15.53 35.81 13.30
C ILE A 410 16.66 35.27 12.42
N VAL A 411 16.35 34.50 11.38
CA VAL A 411 17.35 34.02 10.40
C VAL A 411 18.01 35.20 9.70
N ASP A 412 17.24 36.17 9.24
CA ASP A 412 17.77 37.39 8.60
C ASP A 412 18.68 38.20 9.54
N PHE A 413 18.23 38.38 10.79
CA PHE A 413 19.02 39.02 11.83
C PHE A 413 20.37 38.34 12.03
N LEU A 414 20.38 37.00 12.16
CA LEU A 414 21.61 36.23 12.35
C LEU A 414 22.51 36.27 11.11
N ASN A 415 21.94 36.32 9.90
CA ASN A 415 22.67 36.47 8.66
C ASN A 415 23.31 37.85 8.54
N CYS A 416 22.60 38.96 8.88
CA CYS A 416 23.15 40.31 8.92
C CYS A 416 24.25 40.44 9.99
N HIS A 417 24.04 39.85 11.18
CA HIS A 417 25.07 39.81 12.22
C HIS A 417 26.36 39.12 11.75
N ARG A 418 26.28 37.96 11.07
CA ARG A 418 27.45 37.25 10.52
C ARG A 418 28.17 38.03 9.43
N ARG A 419 27.45 38.79 8.61
CA ARG A 419 28.02 39.65 7.56
C ARG A 419 28.66 40.93 8.10
N GLY A 420 28.48 41.22 9.39
CA GLY A 420 29.00 42.42 10.03
C GLY A 420 28.13 43.66 9.82
N ALA A 421 26.94 43.52 9.25
CA ALA A 421 25.95 44.61 9.07
C ALA A 421 25.16 44.83 10.37
N TYR A 422 25.84 45.28 11.42
CA TYR A 422 25.30 45.33 12.79
C TYR A 422 24.15 46.32 12.95
N GLU A 423 24.14 47.44 12.20
CA GLU A 423 23.05 48.42 12.23
C GLU A 423 21.76 47.83 11.68
N GLU A 424 21.82 47.21 10.50
CA GLU A 424 20.69 46.53 9.89
C GLU A 424 20.18 45.36 10.78
N ALA A 425 21.11 44.59 11.36
CA ALA A 425 20.77 43.53 12.28
C ALA A 425 19.99 44.04 13.50
N LEU A 426 20.42 45.18 14.07
CA LEU A 426 19.73 45.78 15.22
C LEU A 426 18.33 46.27 14.86
N GLU A 427 18.15 46.89 13.71
CA GLU A 427 16.84 47.34 13.23
C GLU A 427 15.90 46.15 13.01
N MET A 428 16.38 45.06 12.41
CA MET A 428 15.57 43.85 12.19
C MET A 428 15.05 43.26 13.48
N ILE A 429 15.93 43.08 14.49
CA ILE A 429 15.50 42.47 15.75
C ILE A 429 14.60 43.41 16.58
N GLU A 430 14.78 44.75 16.47
CA GLU A 430 13.88 45.71 17.08
C GLU A 430 12.47 45.65 16.47
N HIS A 431 12.36 45.46 15.18
CA HIS A 431 11.08 45.32 14.48
C HIS A 431 10.27 44.09 14.98
N THR A 432 10.92 43.04 15.40
CA THR A 432 10.23 41.83 15.94
C THR A 432 9.57 42.08 17.29
N GLN A 433 9.97 43.11 18.02
CA GLN A 433 9.53 43.39 19.39
C GLN A 433 9.70 42.19 20.37
N LEU A 434 10.57 41.24 20.02
CA LEU A 434 10.88 40.10 20.89
C LEU A 434 11.73 40.49 22.08
N LEU A 435 12.65 41.45 21.90
CA LEU A 435 13.60 41.95 22.88
C LEU A 435 13.26 43.35 23.32
N PRO A 436 13.47 43.74 24.60
CA PRO A 436 13.20 45.09 25.10
C PRO A 436 14.34 46.03 24.74
N LEU A 437 14.53 46.33 23.45
CA LEU A 437 15.60 47.19 22.94
C LEU A 437 15.24 48.69 22.91
N GLY A 438 14.05 49.08 23.37
CA GLY A 438 13.65 50.47 23.54
C GLY A 438 14.37 51.25 24.61
N GLY A 439 15.24 50.58 25.42
CA GLY A 439 16.04 51.23 26.47
C GLY A 439 15.29 51.49 27.77
N ASP A 440 14.04 51.13 27.90
CA ASP A 440 13.25 51.24 29.13
C ASP A 440 13.18 49.89 29.84
N VAL A 441 13.75 49.86 31.03
CA VAL A 441 13.81 48.65 31.90
C VAL A 441 12.40 48.22 32.34
N SER A 442 11.45 49.13 32.45
CA SER A 442 10.07 48.83 32.85
C SER A 442 9.34 47.94 31.83
N LEU A 443 9.72 47.98 30.58
CA LEU A 443 9.17 47.13 29.52
C LEU A 443 9.70 45.71 29.53
N ALA A 444 10.83 45.46 30.24
CA ALA A 444 11.44 44.14 30.29
C ALA A 444 10.50 43.08 30.88
N SER A 445 9.69 43.44 31.87
CA SER A 445 8.71 42.51 32.48
C SER A 445 7.56 42.16 31.50
N GLN A 446 7.07 43.12 30.74
CA GLN A 446 6.03 42.88 29.72
C GLN A 446 6.55 41.95 28.61
N HIS A 447 7.79 42.18 28.15
CA HIS A 447 8.40 41.33 27.15
C HIS A 447 8.64 39.90 27.70
N ALA A 448 9.04 39.76 28.98
CA ALA A 448 9.21 38.45 29.62
C ALA A 448 7.88 37.67 29.73
N GLU A 449 6.77 38.35 29.97
CA GLU A 449 5.43 37.70 29.93
C GLU A 449 5.02 37.28 28.54
N ARG A 450 5.30 38.10 27.51
CA ARG A 450 5.02 37.75 26.09
C ARG A 450 5.80 36.50 25.67
N VAL A 451 7.03 36.30 26.14
CA VAL A 451 7.83 35.11 25.84
C VAL A 451 7.11 33.83 26.23
N ARG A 452 6.33 33.83 27.31
CA ARG A 452 5.55 32.66 27.77
C ARG A 452 4.44 32.25 26.76
N SER A 453 3.97 33.18 25.96
CA SER A 453 2.92 32.93 24.95
C SER A 453 3.46 32.56 23.58
N LEU A 454 4.79 32.64 23.37
CA LEU A 454 5.44 32.30 22.12
C LEU A 454 5.51 30.79 21.92
N ASP A 455 5.68 30.41 20.66
CA ASP A 455 5.86 29.02 20.27
C ASP A 455 7.21 28.47 20.76
N ASP A 456 7.25 27.19 21.05
CA ASP A 456 8.44 26.50 21.55
C ASP A 456 9.62 26.56 20.56
N SER A 457 9.33 26.60 19.24
CA SER A 457 10.34 26.77 18.19
C SER A 457 11.10 28.10 18.26
N ILE A 458 10.48 29.15 18.79
CA ILE A 458 11.13 30.43 19.06
C ILE A 458 11.83 30.41 20.43
N THR A 459 11.13 29.94 21.46
CA THR A 459 11.63 30.00 22.85
C THR A 459 12.92 29.21 23.06
N ARG A 460 13.09 28.09 22.41
CA ARG A 460 14.33 27.28 22.43
C ARG A 460 15.54 28.05 21.90
N ASN A 461 15.35 29.00 21.01
CA ASN A 461 16.42 29.76 20.37
C ASN A 461 16.76 31.07 21.09
N PHE A 462 16.11 31.40 22.24
CA PHE A 462 16.32 32.65 22.93
C PHE A 462 17.77 32.86 23.40
N SER A 463 18.49 31.83 23.81
CA SER A 463 19.90 31.93 24.19
C SER A 463 20.76 32.41 23.00
N LEU A 464 20.51 31.90 21.82
CA LEU A 464 21.20 32.31 20.58
C LEU A 464 20.88 33.75 20.24
N ILE A 465 19.59 34.10 20.27
CA ILE A 465 19.09 35.45 19.91
C ILE A 465 19.67 36.49 20.88
N LEU A 466 19.66 36.22 22.19
CA LEU A 466 20.21 37.12 23.22
C LEU A 466 21.72 37.33 23.05
N LEU A 467 22.48 36.26 22.82
CA LEU A 467 23.92 36.36 22.60
C LEU A 467 24.25 37.16 21.34
N ALA A 468 23.58 36.88 20.23
CA ALA A 468 23.78 37.62 18.99
C ALA A 468 23.39 39.10 19.11
N ALA A 469 22.27 39.41 19.78
CA ALA A 469 21.85 40.79 20.02
C ALA A 469 22.83 41.55 20.91
N MET A 470 23.32 40.92 21.99
CA MET A 470 24.32 41.55 22.86
C MET A 470 25.67 41.76 22.15
N ASP A 471 26.11 40.79 21.32
CA ASP A 471 27.33 40.95 20.51
C ASP A 471 27.17 42.06 19.46
N THR A 472 26.00 42.16 18.82
CA THR A 472 25.67 43.26 17.92
C THR A 472 25.81 44.61 18.61
N LEU A 473 25.22 44.77 19.81
CA LEU A 473 25.32 45.99 20.59
C LEU A 473 26.77 46.32 21.00
N SER A 474 27.53 45.30 21.42
CA SER A 474 28.92 45.42 21.80
C SER A 474 29.82 45.84 20.61
N ARG A 475 29.60 45.30 19.43
CA ARG A 475 30.32 45.64 18.20
C ARG A 475 30.02 47.07 17.75
N LEU A 476 28.74 47.46 17.76
CA LEU A 476 28.35 48.84 17.46
C LEU A 476 28.95 49.83 18.46
N TYR A 477 28.97 49.47 19.75
CA TYR A 477 29.59 50.30 20.78
C TYR A 477 31.09 50.44 20.57
N ALA A 478 31.81 49.37 20.25
CA ALA A 478 33.24 49.41 19.94
C ALA A 478 33.55 50.28 18.72
N GLY A 479 32.81 50.11 17.63
CA GLY A 479 32.98 50.91 16.41
C GLY A 479 32.75 52.42 16.64
N LEU A 480 31.71 52.75 17.41
CA LEU A 480 31.47 54.14 17.78
C LEU A 480 32.57 54.71 18.71
N ARG A 481 33.12 53.92 19.64
CA ARG A 481 34.18 54.33 20.55
C ARG A 481 35.47 54.66 19.80
N GLU A 482 35.85 53.84 18.81
CA GLU A 482 37.08 53.99 18.02
C GLU A 482 37.03 55.17 17.03
N SER A 483 35.89 55.68 16.70
CA SER A 483 35.75 56.85 15.80
C SER A 483 36.40 58.11 16.39
N PRO A 484 37.21 58.86 15.63
CA PRO A 484 38.09 59.93 16.17
C PRO A 484 37.38 61.21 16.59
N PHE A 485 36.11 61.42 16.24
CA PHE A 485 35.38 62.66 16.58
C PHE A 485 34.46 62.47 17.78
N MET A 486 34.58 63.30 18.80
CA MET A 486 33.73 63.33 19.98
C MET A 486 32.65 64.39 19.84
N ASP A 487 31.52 64.07 19.20
CA ASP A 487 30.34 64.92 19.13
C ASP A 487 29.32 64.53 20.22
N GLY A 488 28.48 65.47 20.66
CA GLY A 488 27.41 65.23 21.61
C GLY A 488 26.43 64.12 21.16
N VAL A 489 26.25 63.98 19.84
CA VAL A 489 25.47 62.90 19.21
C VAL A 489 26.10 61.53 19.49
N LYS A 490 27.41 61.40 19.38
CA LYS A 490 28.14 60.18 19.67
C LYS A 490 27.95 59.73 21.10
N GLN A 491 28.04 60.67 22.05
CA GLN A 491 27.86 60.38 23.46
C GLN A 491 26.42 59.95 23.79
N ALA A 492 25.43 60.55 23.17
CA ALA A 492 24.03 60.14 23.26
C ALA A 492 23.79 58.73 22.70
N ASN A 493 24.41 58.38 21.54
CA ASN A 493 24.31 57.06 20.93
C ASN A 493 24.98 55.99 21.80
N LEU A 494 26.16 56.25 22.36
CA LEU A 494 26.83 55.34 23.31
C LEU A 494 25.98 55.09 24.56
N GLN A 495 25.33 56.13 25.10
CA GLN A 495 24.42 55.99 26.25
C GLN A 495 23.18 55.18 25.87
N THR A 496 22.67 55.34 24.66
CA THR A 496 21.52 54.60 24.16
C THR A 496 21.84 53.09 24.03
N LEU A 497 23.01 52.76 23.45
CA LEU A 497 23.46 51.35 23.35
C LEU A 497 23.65 50.72 24.72
N ARG A 498 24.23 51.45 25.71
CA ARG A 498 24.34 50.98 27.10
C ARG A 498 22.98 50.72 27.75
N ARG A 499 21.99 51.60 27.54
CA ARG A 499 20.63 51.40 28.08
C ARG A 499 19.97 50.17 27.45
N LYS A 500 20.11 49.97 26.14
CA LYS A 500 19.61 48.77 25.43
C LYS A 500 20.25 47.50 25.97
N ALA A 501 21.58 47.47 26.19
CA ALA A 501 22.29 46.34 26.77
C ALA A 501 21.84 46.02 28.20
N ARG A 502 21.68 47.06 29.04
CA ARG A 502 21.18 46.88 30.41
C ARG A 502 19.74 46.37 30.44
N SER A 503 18.85 46.85 29.57
CA SER A 503 17.49 46.36 29.46
C SER A 503 17.48 44.89 29.04
N LEU A 504 18.35 44.48 28.11
CA LEU A 504 18.52 43.12 27.68
C LEU A 504 19.01 42.19 28.82
N MET A 505 19.93 42.67 29.64
CA MET A 505 20.44 41.90 30.82
C MET A 505 19.34 41.66 31.86
N VAL A 506 18.55 42.71 32.17
CA VAL A 506 17.40 42.59 33.08
C VAL A 506 16.37 41.60 32.54
N PHE A 507 16.05 41.70 31.24
CA PHE A 507 15.15 40.80 30.58
C PHE A 507 15.64 39.34 30.62
N ALA A 508 16.94 39.10 30.34
CA ALA A 508 17.53 37.76 30.41
C ALA A 508 17.40 37.14 31.80
N GLY A 509 17.49 37.98 32.88
CA GLY A 509 17.27 37.52 34.26
C GLY A 509 15.80 37.23 34.62
N MET A 510 14.83 37.82 33.88
CA MET A 510 13.39 37.62 34.11
C MET A 510 12.78 36.45 33.34
N ILE A 511 13.43 36.01 32.27
CA ILE A 511 12.96 34.88 31.50
C ILE A 511 13.08 33.60 32.34
N GLN A 512 11.94 32.90 32.51
CA GLN A 512 11.88 31.61 33.24
C GLN A 512 12.27 30.41 32.36
N PHE A 513 12.91 30.62 31.23
CA PHE A 513 13.41 29.56 30.38
C PHE A 513 14.81 29.13 30.79
N ARG A 514 15.04 27.81 30.85
CA ARG A 514 16.35 27.25 31.27
C ARG A 514 17.37 27.42 30.15
N MET A 515 18.13 28.49 30.18
CA MET A 515 19.22 28.74 29.24
C MET A 515 20.50 27.96 29.70
N PRO A 516 21.40 27.62 28.78
CA PRO A 516 22.70 27.08 29.12
C PRO A 516 23.47 28.03 30.10
N SER A 517 24.15 27.45 31.09
CA SER A 517 24.88 28.22 32.13
C SER A 517 25.91 29.20 31.53
N ASP A 518 26.50 28.86 30.41
CA ASP A 518 27.47 29.68 29.67
C ASP A 518 26.88 30.96 29.06
N THR A 519 25.57 30.98 28.81
CA THR A 519 24.89 32.12 28.18
C THR A 519 25.00 33.38 29.08
N TYR A 520 24.69 33.22 30.38
CA TYR A 520 24.76 34.34 31.31
C TYR A 520 26.20 34.84 31.52
N ALA A 521 27.19 33.95 31.54
CA ALA A 521 28.58 34.32 31.66
C ALA A 521 29.06 35.14 30.46
N LYS A 522 28.65 34.74 29.23
CA LYS A 522 28.97 35.45 27.99
C LYS A 522 28.29 36.83 27.95
N LEU A 523 26.99 36.90 28.31
CA LEU A 523 26.24 38.16 28.37
C LEU A 523 26.87 39.15 29.35
N ASN A 524 27.22 38.73 30.56
CA ASN A 524 27.89 39.56 31.55
C ASN A 524 29.24 40.08 31.06
N ARG A 525 30.02 39.24 30.37
CA ARG A 525 31.32 39.67 29.83
C ARG A 525 31.17 40.80 28.80
N MET A 526 30.15 40.71 27.94
CA MET A 526 29.87 41.75 26.94
C MET A 526 29.31 43.01 27.58
N ASP A 527 28.48 42.94 28.61
CA ASP A 527 27.97 44.10 29.33
C ASP A 527 29.09 44.85 30.06
N VAL A 528 30.00 44.14 30.75
CA VAL A 528 31.17 44.73 31.38
C VAL A 528 32.08 45.49 30.41
N PHE A 529 32.20 44.97 29.15
CA PHE A 529 32.98 45.67 28.10
C PHE A 529 32.36 47.01 27.71
N MET A 530 31.05 47.17 27.79
CA MET A 530 30.33 48.39 27.40
C MET A 530 30.21 49.40 28.58
N ASN A 531 30.35 48.95 29.81
CA ASN A 531 30.32 49.83 30.99
C ASN A 531 31.69 50.41 31.28
#